data_e22ffdfa7c25bec9037584eab733e008
#
_entry.id   e22ffdfa7c25bec9037584eab733e008
#
_cell.length_a   1.000
_cell.length_b   1.000
_cell.length_c   1.000
_cell.angle_alpha   90.00
_cell.angle_beta   90.00
_cell.angle_gamma   90.00
#
_symmetry.space_group_name_H-M   'P 1'
#
loop_
_entity.id
_entity.type
_entity.pdbx_description
1 polymer ?
#
loop_
_entity_poly.entity_id
_entity_poly.type
_entity_poly.pdbx_seq_one_letter_code
_entity_poly.pdbx_strand_id
1 'polypeptide(L)'
;DIRSINNLRLKISELMGKEIFEHYKNLENGWLISGKEKEKFFEEYNKRTFDIREKYNVPDGIIQFLYADRGSISPEDCAQIWEVIKDYDDKILYGYPRLPFCARFKDIKEVIRDCIENHCKLKWF
;
A
#
# COMPACT_ATOMS: atom_id res chain seq x y z
N ASP A 1 6.56 -11.94 -3.71
CA ASP A 1 5.55 -12.72 -3.00
C ASP A 1 4.39 -11.82 -2.58
N ILE A 2 3.17 -12.25 -2.90
CA ILE A 2 1.95 -11.50 -2.62
C ILE A 2 1.76 -11.21 -1.13
N ARG A 3 2.19 -12.11 -0.26
CA ARG A 3 2.10 -11.92 1.19
C ARG A 3 3.02 -10.82 1.68
N SER A 4 4.21 -10.75 1.12
CA SER A 4 5.15 -9.68 1.45
C SER A 4 4.63 -8.33 1.01
N ILE A 5 4.02 -8.25 -0.18
CA ILE A 5 3.42 -7.01 -0.67
C ILE A 5 2.26 -6.58 0.23
N ASN A 6 1.39 -7.51 0.63
CA ASN A 6 0.27 -7.18 1.50
C ASN A 6 0.75 -6.66 2.86
N ASN A 7 1.78 -7.26 3.43
CA ASN A 7 2.35 -6.79 4.68
C ASN A 7 3.02 -5.42 4.53
N LEU A 8 3.68 -5.18 3.40
CA LEU A 8 4.25 -3.88 3.08
C LEU A 8 3.17 -2.80 2.98
N ARG A 9 2.09 -3.10 2.25
CA ARG A 9 0.95 -2.18 2.11
C ARG A 9 0.31 -1.87 3.46
N LEU A 10 0.13 -2.90 4.29
CA LEU A 10 -0.42 -2.73 5.63
C LEU A 10 0.44 -1.77 6.45
N LYS A 11 1.76 -1.96 6.42
CA LYS A 11 2.68 -1.11 7.16
C LYS A 11 2.70 0.33 6.64
N ILE A 12 2.68 0.51 5.33
CA ILE A 12 2.63 1.85 4.74
C ILE A 12 1.31 2.54 5.12
N SER A 13 0.18 1.83 5.06
CA SER A 13 -1.10 2.41 5.46
C SER A 13 -1.12 2.82 6.93
N GLU A 14 -0.49 2.03 7.80
CA GLU A 14 -0.34 2.36 9.22
C GLU A 14 0.43 3.67 9.41
N LEU A 15 1.53 3.82 8.69
CA LEU A 15 2.35 5.03 8.76
C LEU A 15 1.65 6.26 8.19
N MET A 16 0.74 6.08 7.25
CA MET A 16 -0.03 7.19 6.67
C MET A 16 -1.12 7.71 7.58
N GLY A 17 -1.62 6.90 8.52
CA GLY A 17 -2.60 7.35 9.49
C GLY A 17 -3.59 6.25 9.88
N LYS A 18 -4.21 6.45 11.03
CA LYS A 18 -5.11 5.46 11.63
C LYS A 18 -6.30 5.11 10.74
N GLU A 19 -6.93 6.12 10.15
CA GLU A 19 -8.12 5.93 9.33
C GLU A 19 -7.79 5.16 8.04
N ILE A 20 -6.67 5.48 7.42
CA ILE A 20 -6.17 4.77 6.23
C ILE A 20 -5.84 3.31 6.58
N PHE A 21 -5.20 3.10 7.72
CA PHE A 21 -4.85 1.77 8.24
C PHE A 21 -6.09 0.92 8.50
N GLU A 22 -7.07 1.45 9.22
CA GLU A 22 -8.32 0.75 9.52
C GLU A 22 -9.07 0.38 8.24
N HIS A 23 -9.12 1.28 7.28
CA HIS A 23 -9.78 1.04 6.01
C HIS A 23 -9.08 -0.05 5.21
N TYR A 24 -7.74 -0.03 5.17
CA TYR A 24 -6.97 -1.06 4.49
C TYR A 24 -7.21 -2.44 5.12
N LYS A 25 -7.21 -2.51 6.44
CA LYS A 25 -7.49 -3.76 7.15
C LYS A 25 -8.87 -4.32 6.85
N ASN A 26 -9.85 -3.45 6.68
CA ASN A 26 -11.22 -3.86 6.39
C ASN A 26 -11.36 -4.54 5.01
N LEU A 27 -10.41 -4.38 4.12
CA LEU A 27 -10.41 -5.04 2.81
C LEU A 27 -10.49 -6.56 2.93
N GLU A 28 -9.84 -7.15 3.93
CA GLU A 28 -9.88 -8.59 4.17
C GLU A 28 -11.28 -9.12 4.41
N ASN A 29 -12.14 -8.33 5.05
CA ASN A 29 -13.52 -8.72 5.33
C ASN A 29 -14.32 -8.94 4.04
N GLY A 30 -14.02 -8.17 2.98
CA GLY A 30 -14.67 -8.32 1.69
C GLY A 30 -14.31 -9.62 0.97
N TRP A 31 -13.11 -10.14 1.22
CA TRP A 31 -12.66 -11.38 0.60
C TRP A 31 -13.37 -12.62 1.16
N LEU A 32 -13.97 -12.50 2.35
CA LEU A 32 -14.66 -13.59 3.02
C LEU A 32 -16.15 -13.64 2.68
N ILE A 33 -16.66 -12.67 1.94
CA ILE A 33 -18.06 -12.54 1.56
C ILE A 33 -18.23 -12.99 0.11
N SER A 34 -19.38 -13.51 -0.26
CA SER A 34 -19.66 -13.94 -1.62
C SER A 34 -21.02 -13.42 -2.11
N GLY A 35 -21.23 -13.48 -3.43
CA GLY A 35 -22.51 -13.13 -4.06
C GLY A 35 -22.83 -11.64 -4.01
N LYS A 36 -24.12 -11.32 -3.86
CA LYS A 36 -24.61 -9.93 -3.83
C LYS A 36 -24.11 -9.14 -2.65
N GLU A 37 -23.85 -9.80 -1.53
CA GLU A 37 -23.32 -9.15 -0.33
C GLU A 37 -21.90 -8.63 -0.57
N LYS A 38 -21.10 -9.36 -1.35
CA LYS A 38 -19.77 -8.94 -1.73
C LYS A 38 -19.82 -7.70 -2.60
N GLU A 39 -20.72 -7.67 -3.59
CA GLU A 39 -20.89 -6.50 -4.44
C GLU A 39 -21.26 -5.26 -3.64
N LYS A 40 -22.19 -5.41 -2.70
CA LYS A 40 -22.62 -4.31 -1.82
C LYS A 40 -21.47 -3.85 -0.93
N PHE A 41 -20.71 -4.79 -0.37
CA PHE A 41 -19.55 -4.47 0.47
C PHE A 41 -18.55 -3.61 -0.31
N PHE A 42 -18.17 -4.02 -1.53
CA PHE A 42 -17.18 -3.28 -2.31
C PHE A 42 -17.72 -1.96 -2.84
N GLU A 43 -19.01 -1.84 -3.09
CA GLU A 43 -19.63 -0.56 -3.42
C GLU A 43 -19.44 0.45 -2.28
N GLU A 44 -19.75 0.04 -1.06
CA GLU A 44 -19.56 0.87 0.13
C GLU A 44 -18.08 1.12 0.42
N TYR A 45 -17.25 0.09 0.25
CA TYR A 45 -15.80 0.18 0.45
C TYR A 45 -15.17 1.20 -0.49
N ASN A 46 -15.57 1.19 -1.76
CA ASN A 46 -15.03 2.12 -2.75
C ASN A 46 -15.47 3.56 -2.47
N LYS A 47 -16.68 3.77 -1.98
CA LYS A 47 -17.12 5.09 -1.53
C LYS A 47 -16.27 5.59 -0.37
N ARG A 48 -15.99 4.73 0.58
CA ARG A 48 -15.15 5.06 1.73
C ARG A 48 -13.72 5.38 1.29
N THR A 49 -13.19 4.64 0.33
CA THR A 49 -11.87 4.89 -0.26
C THR A 49 -11.82 6.29 -0.88
N PHE A 50 -12.85 6.66 -1.62
CA PHE A 50 -12.95 7.99 -2.22
C PHE A 50 -12.98 9.09 -1.14
N ASP A 51 -13.78 8.90 -0.09
CA ASP A 51 -13.89 9.87 1.01
C ASP A 51 -12.55 10.06 1.72
N ILE A 52 -11.83 8.99 2.00
CA ILE A 52 -10.51 9.03 2.64
C ILE A 52 -9.51 9.75 1.73
N ARG A 53 -9.53 9.43 0.45
CA ARG A 53 -8.67 10.08 -0.54
C ARG A 53 -8.87 11.59 -0.55
N GLU A 54 -10.13 12.05 -0.58
CA GLU A 54 -10.44 13.48 -0.58
C GLU A 54 -10.06 14.14 0.74
N LYS A 55 -10.37 13.49 1.87
CA LYS A 55 -10.09 14.03 3.20
C LYS A 55 -8.61 14.27 3.45
N TYR A 56 -7.76 13.34 3.02
CA TYR A 56 -6.32 13.40 3.27
C TYR A 56 -5.52 13.81 2.04
N ASN A 57 -6.19 14.13 0.95
CA ASN A 57 -5.57 14.51 -0.32
C ASN A 57 -4.53 13.48 -0.78
N VAL A 58 -4.90 12.21 -0.72
CA VAL A 58 -4.02 11.11 -1.11
C VAL A 58 -3.97 10.99 -2.64
N PRO A 59 -2.77 11.00 -3.25
CA PRO A 59 -2.66 10.85 -4.70
C PRO A 59 -3.21 9.51 -5.21
N ASP A 60 -3.79 9.52 -6.41
CA ASP A 60 -4.36 8.31 -7.03
C ASP A 60 -3.36 7.17 -7.14
N GLY A 61 -2.10 7.48 -7.42
CA GLY A 61 -1.06 6.45 -7.53
C GLY A 61 -0.82 5.71 -6.22
N ILE A 62 -0.92 6.41 -5.09
CA ILE A 62 -0.78 5.78 -3.78
C ILE A 62 -2.00 4.92 -3.48
N ILE A 63 -3.20 5.40 -3.79
CA ILE A 63 -4.42 4.60 -3.65
C ILE A 63 -4.31 3.33 -4.49
N GLN A 64 -3.84 3.43 -5.72
CA GLN A 64 -3.63 2.28 -6.59
C GLN A 64 -2.59 1.32 -6.00
N PHE A 65 -1.49 1.84 -5.47
CA PHE A 65 -0.46 1.01 -4.83
C PHE A 65 -1.03 0.21 -3.65
N LEU A 66 -1.86 0.83 -2.84
CA LEU A 66 -2.42 0.16 -1.65
C LEU A 66 -3.50 -0.88 -1.99
N TYR A 67 -4.30 -0.66 -3.03
CA TYR A 67 -5.52 -1.44 -3.23
C TYR A 67 -5.58 -2.25 -4.52
N ALA A 68 -4.74 -1.97 -5.52
CA ALA A 68 -4.76 -2.73 -6.77
C ALA A 68 -3.86 -3.98 -6.70
N ASP A 69 -4.31 -5.06 -7.33
CA ASP A 69 -3.51 -6.29 -7.41
C ASP A 69 -2.25 -6.10 -8.25
N ARG A 70 -2.40 -5.37 -9.34
CA ARG A 70 -1.31 -5.05 -10.28
C ARG A 70 -1.37 -3.59 -10.63
N GLY A 71 -0.23 -3.00 -10.93
CA GLY A 71 -0.24 -1.62 -11.35
C GLY A 71 1.13 -1.00 -11.42
N SER A 72 1.10 0.32 -11.56
CA SER A 72 2.31 1.12 -11.53
C SER A 72 2.01 2.50 -10.95
N ILE A 73 3.01 3.12 -10.35
CA ILE A 73 2.90 4.49 -9.87
C ILE A 73 4.06 5.31 -10.44
N SER A 74 3.82 6.61 -10.60
CA SER A 74 4.78 7.55 -11.15
C SER A 74 5.92 7.83 -10.15
N PRO A 75 7.04 8.41 -10.63
CA PRO A 75 8.09 8.88 -9.72
C PRO A 75 7.57 9.90 -8.70
N GLU A 76 6.62 10.72 -9.08
CA GLU A 76 6.00 11.72 -8.19
C GLU A 76 5.23 11.04 -7.05
N ASP A 77 4.49 9.97 -7.34
CA ASP A 77 3.81 9.19 -6.31
C ASP A 77 4.81 8.42 -5.45
N CYS A 78 5.90 7.94 -6.04
CA CYS A 78 7.00 7.34 -5.27
C CYS A 78 7.58 8.33 -4.28
N ALA A 79 7.72 9.60 -4.65
CA ALA A 79 8.20 10.64 -3.74
C ALA A 79 7.24 10.84 -2.56
N GLN A 80 5.93 10.72 -2.78
CA GLN A 80 4.95 10.80 -1.69
C GLN A 80 5.10 9.62 -0.73
N ILE A 81 5.27 8.41 -1.25
CA ILE A 81 5.52 7.24 -0.40
C ILE A 81 6.83 7.40 0.38
N TRP A 82 7.86 7.92 -0.27
CA TRP A 82 9.16 8.16 0.37
C TRP A 82 9.02 9.04 1.60
N GLU A 83 8.23 10.11 1.53
CA GLU A 83 8.01 11.00 2.66
C GLU A 83 7.38 10.25 3.86
N VAL A 84 6.57 9.24 3.59
CA VAL A 84 5.94 8.43 4.65
C VAL A 84 6.93 7.48 5.31
N ILE A 85 7.83 6.85 4.53
CA ILE A 85 8.65 5.72 5.01
C ILE A 85 10.11 6.07 5.27
N LYS A 86 10.59 7.24 4.83
CA LYS A 86 12.03 7.58 4.88
C LYS A 86 12.67 7.46 6.26
N ASP A 87 11.92 7.75 7.31
CA ASP A 87 12.41 7.73 8.69
C ASP A 87 12.12 6.40 9.41
N TYR A 88 11.48 5.45 8.71
CA TYR A 88 11.16 4.17 9.32
C TYR A 88 12.40 3.28 9.36
N ASP A 89 12.48 2.44 10.39
CA ASP A 89 13.65 1.59 10.64
C ASP A 89 13.91 0.61 9.48
N ASP A 90 15.09 0.74 8.87
CA ASP A 90 15.52 -0.09 7.74
C ASP A 90 15.54 -1.59 8.05
N LYS A 91 15.67 -1.96 9.31
CA LYS A 91 15.77 -3.35 9.73
C LYS A 91 14.42 -4.05 9.86
N ILE A 92 13.32 -3.29 9.86
CA ILE A 92 12.00 -3.87 10.04
C ILE A 92 11.61 -4.67 8.80
N LEU A 93 11.15 -5.89 9.05
CA LEU A 93 10.70 -6.81 8.01
C LEU A 93 9.23 -6.53 7.70
N TYR A 94 8.86 -6.58 6.42
CA TYR A 94 7.48 -6.44 6.00
C TYR A 94 6.89 -7.74 5.42
N GLY A 95 7.65 -8.83 5.45
CA GLY A 95 7.15 -10.17 5.11
C GLY A 95 6.83 -10.96 6.37
N TYR A 96 6.96 -12.25 6.29
CA TYR A 96 6.88 -13.13 7.45
C TYR A 96 8.22 -13.12 8.18
N PRO A 97 8.27 -12.64 9.42
CA PRO A 97 9.56 -12.42 10.12
C PRO A 97 10.42 -13.67 10.30
N ARG A 98 9.80 -14.85 10.21
CA ARG A 98 10.49 -16.14 10.39
C ARG A 98 11.04 -16.75 9.11
N LEU A 99 10.74 -16.14 7.96
CA LEU A 99 11.21 -16.65 6.68
C LEU A 99 12.53 -15.97 6.30
N PRO A 100 13.53 -16.72 5.85
CA PRO A 100 14.86 -16.17 5.56
C PRO A 100 14.89 -15.18 4.39
N PHE A 101 13.83 -15.19 3.56
CA PHE A 101 13.73 -14.30 2.40
C PHE A 101 12.77 -13.13 2.61
N CYS A 102 12.38 -12.84 3.85
CA CYS A 102 11.60 -11.64 4.13
C CYS A 102 12.39 -10.39 3.80
N ALA A 103 11.79 -9.49 3.04
CA ALA A 103 12.41 -8.22 2.70
C ALA A 103 12.37 -7.24 3.89
N ARG A 104 13.36 -6.38 3.97
CA ARG A 104 13.44 -5.32 4.98
C ARG A 104 12.96 -4.01 4.37
N PHE A 105 12.57 -3.06 5.22
CA PHE A 105 12.20 -1.72 4.75
C PHE A 105 13.32 -1.06 3.96
N LYS A 106 14.56 -1.34 4.28
CA LYS A 106 15.71 -0.88 3.51
C LYS A 106 15.57 -1.22 2.02
N ASP A 107 15.10 -2.42 1.70
CA ASP A 107 14.97 -2.89 0.32
C ASP A 107 13.93 -2.09 -0.46
N ILE A 108 12.76 -1.85 0.13
CA ILE A 108 11.74 -1.04 -0.54
C ILE A 108 12.14 0.43 -0.65
N LYS A 109 12.84 0.96 0.35
CA LYS A 109 13.36 2.31 0.28
C LYS A 109 14.33 2.48 -0.89
N GLU A 110 15.21 1.51 -1.12
CA GLU A 110 16.14 1.55 -2.25
C GLU A 110 15.40 1.53 -3.58
N VAL A 111 14.39 0.67 -3.72
CA VAL A 111 13.59 0.61 -4.95
C VAL A 111 12.87 1.93 -5.21
N ILE A 112 12.25 2.50 -4.18
CA ILE A 112 11.51 3.77 -4.31
C ILE A 112 12.47 4.92 -4.67
N ARG A 113 13.63 4.99 -4.02
CA ARG A 113 14.64 6.00 -4.34
C ARG A 113 15.14 5.89 -5.78
N ASP A 114 15.41 4.66 -6.24
CA ASP A 114 15.84 4.42 -7.61
C ASP A 114 14.79 4.91 -8.61
N CYS A 115 13.52 4.67 -8.35
CA CYS A 115 12.43 5.15 -9.19
C CYS A 115 12.38 6.68 -9.23
N ILE A 116 12.58 7.34 -8.09
CA ILE A 116 12.59 8.80 -8.01
C ILE A 116 13.80 9.38 -8.77
N GLU A 117 14.98 8.87 -8.49
CA GLU A 117 16.23 9.39 -9.05
C GLU A 117 16.33 9.18 -10.57
N ASN A 118 15.81 8.07 -11.07
CA ASN A 118 15.89 7.72 -12.48
C ASN A 118 14.62 8.07 -13.26
N HIS A 119 13.64 8.71 -12.62
CA HIS A 119 12.35 9.08 -13.22
C HIS A 119 11.62 7.88 -13.82
N CYS A 120 11.67 6.74 -13.13
CA CYS A 120 11.05 5.50 -13.55
C CYS A 120 9.77 5.23 -12.76
N LYS A 121 8.85 4.46 -13.35
CA LYS A 121 7.66 4.01 -12.66
C LYS A 121 7.97 2.81 -11.77
N LEU A 122 7.34 2.74 -10.61
CA LEU A 122 7.33 1.55 -9.78
C LEU A 122 6.20 0.64 -10.26
N LYS A 123 6.52 -0.62 -10.56
CA LYS A 123 5.53 -1.60 -11.02
C LYS A 123 5.48 -2.79 -10.06
N TRP A 124 4.29 -3.37 -9.94
CA TRP A 124 4.11 -4.62 -9.19
C TRP A 124 3.11 -5.54 -9.91
N PHE A 125 3.26 -6.83 -9.69
CA PHE A 125 2.41 -7.85 -10.33
C PHE A 125 1.97 -8.90 -9.33
#